data_2d48e939a8a3bb12011967671445c30c
#
_entry.id   2d48e939a8a3bb12011967671445c30c
#
_cell.length_a   1.000
_cell.length_b   1.000
_cell.length_c   1.000
_cell.angle_alpha   90.00
_cell.angle_beta   90.00
_cell.angle_gamma   90.00
#
_symmetry.space_group_name_H-M   'P 1'
#
loop_
_entity.id
_entity.type
_entity.pdbx_description
1 polymer ?
#
loop_
_entity_poly.entity_id
_entity_poly.type
_entity_poly.pdbx_seq_one_letter_code
_entity_poly.pdbx_strand_id
1 'polypeptide(L)'
;AAGAKHELTIYASGIPAGQKLTVYATQFNAEASAWRAAIGTLSNGRNVLTVPQIGSQNTPRGGSLYLTYGGTNPEGIRLHIRRGTGIPVLELADWYAMSDSQRRSELDRYAGELERYAAGLTGDAQKNIRNVTELSTPTMLLSLPAAAVLNGTGRSRAERVETLYQAVLAWEDVMHICKTTQGIDSTYDRNDMQT
;
A
#
# COMPACT_ATOMS: atom_id res chain seq x y z
N ALA A 1 13.04 15.18 -28.60
CA ALA A 1 12.36 15.95 -27.56
C ALA A 1 13.00 15.60 -26.24
N ALA A 2 13.62 16.57 -25.54
CA ALA A 2 14.15 16.37 -24.20
C ALA A 2 12.96 15.96 -23.31
N GLY A 3 12.99 14.74 -22.81
CA GLY A 3 11.90 14.19 -22.01
C GLY A 3 11.64 15.10 -20.81
N ALA A 4 10.37 15.45 -20.58
CA ALA A 4 9.98 16.20 -19.41
C ALA A 4 10.56 15.48 -18.19
N LYS A 5 11.32 16.20 -17.36
CA LYS A 5 11.83 15.66 -16.10
C LYS A 5 10.64 15.33 -15.23
N HIS A 6 10.42 14.06 -14.94
CA HIS A 6 9.39 13.63 -14.01
C HIS A 6 9.87 13.91 -12.58
N GLU A 7 9.77 15.17 -12.18
CA GLU A 7 10.18 15.63 -10.86
C GLU A 7 9.06 15.47 -9.85
N LEU A 8 9.41 14.89 -8.71
CA LEU A 8 8.59 14.77 -7.53
C LEU A 8 9.15 15.73 -6.48
N THR A 9 8.32 16.63 -5.98
CA THR A 9 8.68 17.50 -4.87
C THR A 9 8.05 17.00 -3.58
N ILE A 10 8.89 16.72 -2.59
CA ILE A 10 8.49 16.31 -1.23
C ILE A 10 9.05 17.32 -0.24
N TYR A 11 8.20 17.87 0.61
CA TYR A 11 8.61 18.64 1.77
C TYR A 11 8.60 17.71 2.97
N ALA A 12 9.70 17.66 3.72
CA ALA A 12 9.85 16.84 4.89
C ALA A 12 10.24 17.68 6.10
N SER A 13 9.78 17.29 7.27
CA SER A 13 10.20 17.89 8.54
C SER A 13 10.20 16.83 9.64
N GLY A 14 10.95 17.06 10.71
CA GLY A 14 11.01 16.16 11.85
C GLY A 14 11.88 14.91 11.64
N ILE A 15 12.67 14.85 10.55
CA ILE A 15 13.63 13.75 10.37
C ILE A 15 14.78 13.98 11.37
N PRO A 16 15.02 13.04 12.31
CA PRO A 16 16.08 13.18 13.29
C PRO A 16 17.46 13.20 12.64
N ALA A 17 18.41 13.90 13.26
CA ALA A 17 19.78 13.96 12.77
C ALA A 17 20.39 12.56 12.69
N GLY A 18 21.09 12.26 11.61
CA GLY A 18 21.73 10.97 11.37
C GLY A 18 20.78 9.87 10.88
N GLN A 19 19.47 10.10 10.87
CA GLN A 19 18.49 9.15 10.34
C GLN A 19 18.26 9.35 8.84
N LYS A 20 17.91 8.25 8.17
CA LYS A 20 17.63 8.24 6.73
C LYS A 20 16.18 7.90 6.47
N LEU A 21 15.56 8.67 5.60
CA LEU A 21 14.22 8.40 5.06
C LEU A 21 14.35 8.25 3.53
N THR A 22 14.40 7.00 3.08
CA THR A 22 14.62 6.69 1.67
C THR A 22 13.29 6.53 0.94
N VAL A 23 13.16 7.13 -0.23
CA VAL A 23 11.99 7.05 -1.09
C VAL A 23 12.26 6.04 -2.20
N TYR A 24 11.32 5.14 -2.37
CA TYR A 24 11.27 4.19 -3.47
C TYR A 24 10.07 4.50 -4.35
N ALA A 25 10.27 4.44 -5.66
CA ALA A 25 9.18 4.36 -6.62
C ALA A 25 9.01 2.91 -7.07
N THR A 26 7.76 2.48 -7.21
CA THR A 26 7.42 1.11 -7.64
C THR A 26 6.51 1.16 -8.84
N GLN A 27 6.64 0.16 -9.72
CA GLN A 27 5.77 0.02 -10.88
C GLN A 27 5.36 -1.45 -11.05
N PHE A 28 4.15 -1.76 -10.64
CA PHE A 28 3.64 -3.14 -10.67
C PHE A 28 3.29 -3.64 -12.07
N ASN A 29 3.12 -2.72 -13.03
CA ASN A 29 2.92 -3.08 -14.44
C ASN A 29 4.24 -3.25 -15.20
N ALA A 30 5.39 -3.22 -14.51
CA ALA A 30 6.67 -3.47 -15.13
C ALA A 30 6.81 -4.97 -15.43
N GLU A 31 7.02 -5.31 -16.69
CA GLU A 31 7.21 -6.69 -17.15
C GLU A 31 8.59 -7.26 -16.79
N ALA A 32 9.44 -6.47 -16.16
CA ALA A 32 10.81 -6.84 -15.84
C ALA A 32 11.01 -7.07 -14.33
N SER A 33 12.07 -7.76 -14.00
CA SER A 33 12.51 -8.04 -12.62
C SER A 33 12.74 -6.78 -11.75
N ALA A 34 12.97 -5.63 -12.36
CA ALA A 34 13.16 -4.35 -11.69
C ALA A 34 11.82 -3.61 -11.53
N TRP A 35 11.02 -4.00 -10.56
CA TRP A 35 9.72 -3.37 -10.27
C TRP A 35 9.80 -2.17 -9.32
N ARG A 36 10.95 -1.90 -8.72
CA ARG A 36 11.19 -0.77 -7.83
C ARG A 36 12.56 -0.13 -8.03
N ALA A 37 12.67 1.15 -7.71
CA ALA A 37 13.93 1.88 -7.68
C ALA A 37 13.98 2.83 -6.48
N ALA A 38 15.12 2.90 -5.79
CA ALA A 38 15.40 3.97 -4.85
C ALA A 38 15.59 5.27 -5.63
N ILE A 39 14.82 6.31 -5.32
CA ILE A 39 14.86 7.59 -6.04
C ILE A 39 15.52 8.70 -5.25
N GLY A 40 15.78 8.48 -3.98
CA GLY A 40 16.55 9.40 -3.14
C GLY A 40 16.28 9.26 -1.66
N THR A 41 17.05 10.00 -0.87
CA THR A 41 16.88 10.12 0.57
C THR A 41 16.43 11.54 0.88
N LEU A 42 15.44 11.67 1.78
CA LEU A 42 14.90 12.95 2.18
C LEU A 42 15.72 13.58 3.30
N SER A 43 15.88 14.89 3.20
CA SER A 43 16.32 15.76 4.28
C SER A 43 15.18 16.68 4.71
N ASN A 44 15.27 17.25 5.92
CA ASN A 44 14.32 18.28 6.33
C ASN A 44 14.32 19.46 5.34
N GLY A 45 13.14 19.92 4.96
CA GLY A 45 12.94 20.96 3.96
C GLY A 45 12.45 20.41 2.63
N ARG A 46 12.77 21.12 1.55
CA ARG A 46 12.34 20.80 0.19
C ARG A 46 13.28 19.80 -0.49
N ASN A 47 12.72 18.69 -0.94
CA ASN A 47 13.44 17.67 -1.72
C ASN A 47 12.83 17.61 -3.12
N VAL A 48 13.69 17.54 -4.15
CA VAL A 48 13.30 17.33 -5.54
C VAL A 48 13.92 16.03 -6.02
N LEU A 49 13.09 15.07 -6.33
CA LEU A 49 13.50 13.74 -6.75
C LEU A 49 13.07 13.51 -8.19
N THR A 50 13.86 12.76 -8.95
CA THR A 50 13.49 12.35 -10.30
C THR A 50 12.93 10.92 -10.26
N VAL A 51 11.70 10.75 -10.74
CA VAL A 51 11.10 9.42 -10.88
C VAL A 51 11.64 8.76 -12.15
N PRO A 52 12.42 7.68 -12.03
CA PRO A 52 13.00 7.00 -13.19
C PRO A 52 11.94 6.24 -13.99
N GLN A 53 12.31 5.83 -15.17
CA GLN A 53 11.59 4.78 -15.89
C GLN A 53 11.87 3.44 -15.18
N ILE A 54 10.82 2.76 -14.73
CA ILE A 54 10.91 1.44 -14.12
C ILE A 54 10.27 0.45 -15.08
N GLY A 55 10.96 -0.65 -15.36
CA GLY A 55 10.52 -1.63 -16.35
C GLY A 55 10.88 -1.25 -17.79
N SER A 56 10.07 -1.71 -18.75
CA SER A 56 10.30 -1.46 -20.17
C SER A 56 10.06 0.00 -20.57
N GLN A 57 10.53 0.40 -21.76
CA GLN A 57 10.30 1.76 -22.28
C GLN A 57 8.80 2.08 -22.49
N ASN A 58 7.98 1.07 -22.64
CA ASN A 58 6.53 1.21 -22.81
C ASN A 58 5.76 1.32 -21.50
N THR A 59 6.42 1.06 -20.37
CA THR A 59 5.80 1.20 -19.04
C THR A 59 5.61 2.67 -18.74
N PRO A 60 4.42 3.14 -18.35
CA PRO A 60 4.21 4.52 -17.93
C PRO A 60 5.12 4.89 -16.76
N ARG A 61 5.65 6.10 -16.75
CA ARG A 61 6.44 6.59 -15.62
C ARG A 61 5.55 6.91 -14.43
N GLY A 62 6.04 6.62 -13.24
CA GLY A 62 5.34 6.82 -11.98
C GLY A 62 5.03 5.50 -11.30
N GLY A 63 4.09 5.52 -10.39
CA GLY A 63 3.69 4.36 -9.60
C GLY A 63 3.51 4.74 -8.13
N SER A 64 3.46 3.76 -7.26
CA SER A 64 3.36 3.97 -5.82
C SER A 64 4.70 4.41 -5.24
N LEU A 65 4.62 5.26 -4.21
CA LEU A 65 5.80 5.71 -3.47
C LEU A 65 5.81 5.03 -2.10
N TYR A 66 6.93 4.42 -1.78
CA TYR A 66 7.18 3.83 -0.48
C TYR A 66 8.33 4.55 0.20
N LEU A 67 8.25 4.62 1.52
CA LEU A 67 9.28 5.23 2.34
C LEU A 67 9.82 4.20 3.32
N THR A 68 11.13 4.12 3.39
CA THR A 68 11.82 3.31 4.39
C THR A 68 12.53 4.24 5.36
N TYR A 69 12.19 4.12 6.63
CA TYR A 69 12.83 4.87 7.70
C TYR A 69 13.88 4.02 8.38
N GLY A 70 15.07 4.56 8.55
CA GLY A 70 16.21 3.86 9.18
C GLY A 70 16.23 3.93 10.71
N GLY A 71 15.29 4.62 11.34
CA GLY A 71 15.18 4.73 12.79
C GLY A 71 14.09 3.82 13.37
N THR A 72 13.92 3.87 14.68
CA THR A 72 12.94 3.04 15.41
C THR A 72 11.60 3.73 15.61
N ASN A 73 11.57 5.06 15.65
CA ASN A 73 10.34 5.81 15.90
C ASN A 73 10.16 6.91 14.84
N PRO A 74 9.15 6.78 13.94
CA PRO A 74 8.84 7.78 12.91
C PRO A 74 7.95 8.93 13.44
N GLU A 75 7.54 8.92 14.70
CA GLU A 75 6.70 9.99 15.27
C GLU A 75 7.36 11.36 15.11
N GLY A 76 6.55 12.36 14.74
CA GLY A 76 7.05 13.70 14.49
C GLY A 76 7.52 13.94 13.05
N ILE A 77 7.81 12.90 12.27
CA ILE A 77 8.09 13.08 10.84
C ILE A 77 6.81 13.50 10.12
N ARG A 78 6.89 14.59 9.36
CA ARG A 78 5.78 15.11 8.54
C ARG A 78 6.24 15.22 7.10
N LEU A 79 5.40 14.76 6.19
CA LEU A 79 5.66 14.78 4.76
C LEU A 79 4.50 15.45 4.03
N HIS A 80 4.85 16.29 3.07
CA HIS A 80 3.91 16.85 2.12
C HIS A 80 4.40 16.56 0.71
N ILE A 81 3.66 15.74 -0.02
CA ILE A 81 3.97 15.35 -1.40
C ILE A 81 3.15 16.24 -2.34
N ARG A 82 3.85 17.11 -3.07
CA ARG A 82 3.17 17.97 -4.04
C ARG A 82 2.73 17.14 -5.25
N ARG A 83 1.44 17.23 -5.59
CA ARG A 83 0.81 16.51 -6.71
C ARG A 83 0.78 14.99 -6.54
N GLY A 84 0.96 14.47 -5.33
CA GLY A 84 0.68 13.09 -5.01
C GLY A 84 -0.83 12.85 -4.87
N THR A 85 -1.28 11.66 -5.22
CA THR A 85 -2.65 11.19 -4.95
C THR A 85 -2.55 10.09 -3.91
N GLY A 86 -3.29 10.20 -2.81
CA GLY A 86 -3.41 9.10 -1.85
C GLY A 86 -4.12 7.92 -2.51
N ILE A 87 -3.62 6.72 -2.26
CA ILE A 87 -4.28 5.48 -2.66
C ILE A 87 -5.11 4.94 -1.48
N PRO A 88 -6.20 4.20 -1.71
CA PRO A 88 -6.90 3.52 -0.63
C PRO A 88 -5.99 2.48 0.01
N VAL A 89 -5.94 2.50 1.33
CA VAL A 89 -5.19 1.51 2.12
C VAL A 89 -6.13 0.91 3.16
N LEU A 90 -6.24 -0.41 3.16
CA LEU A 90 -6.86 -1.16 4.24
C LEU A 90 -5.78 -1.47 5.27
N GLU A 91 -5.89 -0.89 6.47
CA GLU A 91 -4.91 -1.07 7.54
C GLU A 91 -5.51 -1.93 8.65
N LEU A 92 -5.07 -3.17 8.74
CA LEU A 92 -5.54 -4.17 9.70
C LEU A 92 -4.37 -4.80 10.48
N ALA A 93 -3.26 -4.06 10.67
CA ALA A 93 -2.10 -4.58 11.41
C ALA A 93 -2.47 -5.05 12.83
N ASP A 94 -3.46 -4.41 13.45
CA ASP A 94 -3.96 -4.74 14.79
C ASP A 94 -5.17 -5.70 14.77
N TRP A 95 -5.36 -6.44 13.68
CA TRP A 95 -6.54 -7.31 13.44
C TRP A 95 -6.94 -8.14 14.66
N TYR A 96 -5.98 -8.79 15.31
CA TYR A 96 -6.25 -9.66 16.46
C TYR A 96 -6.66 -8.91 17.73
N ALA A 97 -6.24 -7.66 17.86
CA ALA A 97 -6.65 -6.79 18.97
C ALA A 97 -7.97 -6.06 18.73
N MET A 98 -8.46 -6.06 17.47
CA MET A 98 -9.71 -5.39 17.09
C MET A 98 -10.92 -6.26 17.42
N SER A 99 -11.98 -5.64 17.93
CA SER A 99 -13.31 -6.26 17.98
C SER A 99 -13.89 -6.44 16.58
N ASP A 100 -14.87 -7.34 16.42
CA ASP A 100 -15.56 -7.53 15.13
C ASP A 100 -16.17 -6.22 14.59
N SER A 101 -16.74 -5.41 15.45
CA SER A 101 -17.29 -4.10 15.07
C SER A 101 -16.20 -3.15 14.54
N GLN A 102 -15.03 -3.14 15.15
CA GLN A 102 -13.89 -2.31 14.68
C GLN A 102 -13.36 -2.81 13.33
N ARG A 103 -13.21 -4.12 13.17
CA ARG A 103 -12.81 -4.75 11.89
C ARG A 103 -13.76 -4.35 10.77
N ARG A 104 -15.07 -4.52 10.99
CA ARG A 104 -16.10 -4.17 10.01
C ARG A 104 -16.16 -2.68 9.71
N SER A 105 -15.96 -1.83 10.72
CA SER A 105 -15.90 -0.38 10.53
C SER A 105 -14.73 0.04 9.64
N GLU A 106 -13.55 -0.56 9.84
CA GLU A 106 -12.37 -0.28 9.03
C GLU A 106 -12.54 -0.78 7.59
N LEU A 107 -13.13 -1.96 7.41
CA LEU A 107 -13.49 -2.49 6.09
C LEU A 107 -14.51 -1.61 5.37
N ASP A 108 -15.52 -1.09 6.07
CA ASP A 108 -16.49 -0.16 5.47
C ASP A 108 -15.86 1.16 5.08
N ARG A 109 -14.99 1.72 5.93
CA ARG A 109 -14.20 2.93 5.60
C ARG A 109 -13.41 2.71 4.31
N TYR A 110 -12.64 1.61 4.26
CA TYR A 110 -11.82 1.26 3.10
C TYR A 110 -12.66 1.04 1.84
N ALA A 111 -13.76 0.28 1.93
CA ALA A 111 -14.64 0.05 0.79
C ALA A 111 -15.19 1.36 0.22
N GLY A 112 -15.54 2.33 1.09
CA GLY A 112 -15.96 3.66 0.67
C GLY A 112 -14.86 4.50 0.02
N GLU A 113 -13.65 4.38 0.49
CA GLU A 113 -12.50 5.05 -0.15
C GLU A 113 -12.20 4.43 -1.51
N LEU A 114 -12.22 3.09 -1.60
CA LEU A 114 -11.99 2.36 -2.82
C LEU A 114 -13.02 2.72 -3.91
N GLU A 115 -14.30 2.81 -3.57
CA GLU A 115 -15.36 3.23 -4.49
C GLU A 115 -15.12 4.63 -5.05
N ARG A 116 -14.82 5.60 -4.18
CA ARG A 116 -14.53 6.98 -4.63
C ARG A 116 -13.28 7.07 -5.46
N TYR A 117 -12.25 6.35 -5.07
CA TYR A 117 -10.97 6.32 -5.78
C TYR A 117 -11.11 5.70 -7.16
N ALA A 118 -11.73 4.52 -7.25
CA ALA A 118 -11.91 3.81 -8.51
C ALA A 118 -12.80 4.58 -9.49
N ALA A 119 -13.83 5.29 -9.00
CA ALA A 119 -14.65 6.16 -9.84
C ALA A 119 -13.85 7.33 -10.46
N GLY A 120 -12.76 7.74 -9.86
CA GLY A 120 -11.84 8.76 -10.39
C GLY A 120 -10.78 8.24 -11.35
N LEU A 121 -10.68 6.91 -11.54
CA LEU A 121 -9.75 6.32 -12.50
C LEU A 121 -10.30 6.43 -13.92
N THR A 122 -9.56 7.13 -14.77
CA THR A 122 -9.94 7.35 -16.17
C THR A 122 -9.05 6.53 -17.11
N GLY A 123 -9.60 6.15 -18.25
CA GLY A 123 -8.89 5.39 -19.29
C GLY A 123 -8.83 3.88 -19.00
N ASP A 124 -7.92 3.20 -19.68
CA ASP A 124 -7.70 1.78 -19.49
C ASP A 124 -7.14 1.50 -18.09
N ALA A 125 -7.94 0.87 -17.24
CA ALA A 125 -7.57 0.59 -15.85
C ALA A 125 -6.30 -0.26 -15.74
N GLN A 126 -6.06 -1.18 -16.70
CA GLN A 126 -4.86 -2.03 -16.68
C GLN A 126 -3.57 -1.24 -16.96
N LYS A 127 -3.68 -0.15 -17.72
CA LYS A 127 -2.55 0.73 -18.06
C LYS A 127 -2.42 1.93 -17.12
N ASN A 128 -3.36 2.12 -16.23
CA ASN A 128 -3.36 3.25 -15.33
C ASN A 128 -2.46 2.99 -14.12
N ILE A 129 -1.34 3.67 -14.04
CA ILE A 129 -0.37 3.56 -12.93
C ILE A 129 -0.97 3.93 -11.56
N ARG A 130 -2.11 4.62 -11.54
CA ARG A 130 -2.84 4.94 -10.30
C ARG A 130 -3.83 3.85 -9.91
N ASN A 131 -4.02 2.81 -10.73
CA ASN A 131 -4.92 1.71 -10.41
C ASN A 131 -4.29 0.77 -9.38
N VAL A 132 -4.05 1.26 -8.18
CA VAL A 132 -3.40 0.55 -7.08
C VAL A 132 -4.18 0.80 -5.79
N THR A 133 -4.30 -0.22 -4.98
CA THR A 133 -4.74 -0.17 -3.58
C THR A 133 -3.88 -1.13 -2.77
N GLU A 134 -3.82 -0.93 -1.47
CA GLU A 134 -3.05 -1.79 -0.57
C GLU A 134 -3.91 -2.34 0.54
N LEU A 135 -3.63 -3.58 0.90
CA LEU A 135 -4.22 -4.27 2.04
C LEU A 135 -3.08 -4.69 2.95
N SER A 136 -3.05 -4.15 4.17
CA SER A 136 -2.08 -4.46 5.21
C SER A 136 -2.79 -5.25 6.30
N THR A 137 -2.34 -6.48 6.54
CA THR A 137 -2.78 -7.35 7.63
C THR A 137 -1.60 -7.65 8.55
N PRO A 138 -1.78 -8.31 9.71
CA PRO A 138 -0.64 -8.66 10.57
C PRO A 138 0.44 -9.48 9.87
N THR A 139 0.07 -10.25 8.84
CA THR A 139 0.99 -11.18 8.18
C THR A 139 1.33 -10.83 6.75
N MET A 140 0.62 -9.89 6.13
CA MET A 140 0.76 -9.59 4.70
C MET A 140 0.63 -8.11 4.38
N LEU A 141 1.33 -7.71 3.32
CA LEU A 141 1.08 -6.49 2.58
C LEU A 141 0.82 -6.85 1.11
N LEU A 142 -0.39 -6.60 0.66
CA LEU A 142 -0.81 -6.85 -0.72
C LEU A 142 -1.00 -5.53 -1.46
N SER A 143 -0.33 -5.40 -2.61
CA SER A 143 -0.57 -4.30 -3.55
C SER A 143 -1.34 -4.85 -4.74
N LEU A 144 -2.55 -4.37 -4.95
CA LEU A 144 -3.51 -4.91 -5.91
C LEU A 144 -4.06 -3.80 -6.82
N PRO A 145 -4.54 -4.13 -8.03
CA PRO A 145 -5.28 -3.18 -8.83
C PRO A 145 -6.60 -2.79 -8.16
N ALA A 146 -6.79 -1.50 -7.87
CA ALA A 146 -7.98 -0.99 -7.18
C ALA A 146 -9.30 -1.37 -7.87
N ALA A 147 -9.34 -1.27 -9.21
CA ALA A 147 -10.51 -1.66 -9.98
C ALA A 147 -10.82 -3.16 -9.88
N ALA A 148 -9.78 -4.02 -9.79
CA ALA A 148 -9.97 -5.46 -9.64
C ALA A 148 -10.53 -5.79 -8.26
N VAL A 149 -10.01 -5.17 -7.20
CA VAL A 149 -10.55 -5.34 -5.85
C VAL A 149 -12.00 -4.87 -5.77
N LEU A 150 -12.30 -3.68 -6.31
CA LEU A 150 -13.67 -3.17 -6.34
C LEU A 150 -14.64 -4.13 -7.03
N ASN A 151 -14.27 -4.63 -8.20
CA ASN A 151 -15.15 -5.50 -9.01
C ASN A 151 -15.24 -6.93 -8.45
N GLY A 152 -14.16 -7.42 -7.85
CA GLY A 152 -14.06 -8.78 -7.31
C GLY A 152 -14.71 -8.97 -5.93
N THR A 153 -14.96 -7.89 -5.21
CA THR A 153 -15.46 -7.97 -3.82
C THR A 153 -16.98 -7.77 -3.67
N GLY A 154 -17.69 -7.53 -4.75
CA GLY A 154 -19.15 -7.44 -4.73
C GLY A 154 -19.70 -6.18 -5.41
N ARG A 155 -21.04 -6.11 -5.50
CA ARG A 155 -21.76 -5.02 -6.16
C ARG A 155 -22.20 -3.91 -5.21
N SER A 156 -22.42 -4.26 -3.95
CA SER A 156 -22.81 -3.33 -2.89
C SER A 156 -21.70 -3.15 -1.87
N ARG A 157 -21.78 -2.06 -1.09
CA ARG A 157 -20.88 -1.80 0.02
C ARG A 157 -20.88 -2.96 1.04
N ALA A 158 -22.06 -3.45 1.40
CA ALA A 158 -22.22 -4.54 2.36
C ALA A 158 -21.58 -5.84 1.86
N GLU A 159 -21.78 -6.19 0.58
CA GLU A 159 -21.13 -7.36 -0.02
C GLU A 159 -19.61 -7.22 0.00
N ARG A 160 -19.08 -6.04 -0.31
CA ARG A 160 -17.62 -5.78 -0.27
C ARG A 160 -17.04 -5.97 1.12
N VAL A 161 -17.70 -5.39 2.12
CA VAL A 161 -17.27 -5.53 3.51
C VAL A 161 -17.23 -7.00 3.92
N GLU A 162 -18.27 -7.76 3.61
CA GLU A 162 -18.32 -9.19 3.96
C GLU A 162 -17.28 -9.99 3.19
N THR A 163 -17.14 -9.78 1.89
CA THR A 163 -16.14 -10.48 1.06
C THR A 163 -14.72 -10.20 1.53
N LEU A 164 -14.40 -8.95 1.83
CA LEU A 164 -13.09 -8.57 2.35
C LEU A 164 -12.84 -9.15 3.74
N TYR A 165 -13.86 -9.16 4.61
CA TYR A 165 -13.78 -9.75 5.93
C TYR A 165 -13.43 -11.24 5.85
N GLN A 166 -14.15 -12.00 5.03
CA GLN A 166 -13.89 -13.42 4.82
C GLN A 166 -12.54 -13.69 4.16
N ALA A 167 -12.12 -12.82 3.22
CA ALA A 167 -10.83 -12.94 2.58
C ALA A 167 -9.67 -12.74 3.58
N VAL A 168 -9.76 -11.74 4.46
CA VAL A 168 -8.75 -11.52 5.50
C VAL A 168 -8.69 -12.71 6.46
N LEU A 169 -9.83 -13.20 6.94
CA LEU A 169 -9.88 -14.40 7.80
C LEU A 169 -9.18 -15.58 7.12
N ALA A 170 -9.56 -15.89 5.89
CA ALA A 170 -8.97 -17.02 5.16
C ALA A 170 -7.45 -16.86 4.97
N TRP A 171 -6.97 -15.66 4.69
CA TRP A 171 -5.53 -15.40 4.53
C TRP A 171 -4.77 -15.53 5.84
N GLU A 172 -5.29 -14.97 6.92
CA GLU A 172 -4.64 -15.08 8.23
C GLU A 172 -4.61 -16.55 8.67
N ASP A 173 -5.67 -17.35 8.41
CA ASP A 173 -5.69 -18.79 8.63
C ASP A 173 -4.59 -19.52 7.85
N VAL A 174 -4.44 -19.23 6.56
CA VAL A 174 -3.39 -19.81 5.71
C VAL A 174 -2.00 -19.46 6.25
N MET A 175 -1.79 -18.20 6.59
CA MET A 175 -0.49 -17.76 7.11
C MET A 175 -0.17 -18.38 8.46
N HIS A 176 -1.18 -18.54 9.33
CA HIS A 176 -1.03 -19.26 10.57
C HIS A 176 -0.60 -20.72 10.35
N ILE A 177 -1.30 -21.44 9.48
CA ILE A 177 -0.95 -22.84 9.14
C ILE A 177 0.48 -22.91 8.60
N CYS A 178 0.85 -22.01 7.69
CA CYS A 178 2.20 -21.98 7.13
C CYS A 178 3.27 -21.75 8.22
N LYS A 179 3.08 -20.75 9.08
CA LYS A 179 4.03 -20.42 10.15
C LYS A 179 4.16 -21.55 11.17
N THR A 180 3.03 -22.15 11.57
CA THR A 180 3.01 -23.27 12.52
C THR A 180 3.68 -24.51 11.93
N THR A 181 3.39 -24.83 10.68
CA THR A 181 3.99 -25.99 9.99
C THR A 181 5.49 -25.82 9.81
N GLN A 182 5.96 -24.59 9.62
CA GLN A 182 7.38 -24.26 9.50
C GLN A 182 8.09 -24.14 10.85
N GLY A 183 7.37 -24.22 11.97
CA GLY A 183 7.92 -24.04 13.31
C GLY A 183 8.42 -22.63 13.59
N ILE A 184 7.97 -21.62 12.82
CA ILE A 184 8.39 -20.23 12.94
C ILE A 184 7.66 -19.55 14.10
N ASP A 185 6.45 -19.97 14.40
CA ASP A 185 5.64 -19.37 15.46
C ASP A 185 4.91 -20.45 16.26
N SER A 186 5.40 -20.68 17.49
CA SER A 186 4.76 -21.59 18.45
C SER A 186 3.71 -20.88 19.33
N THR A 187 3.62 -19.57 19.23
CA THR A 187 2.77 -18.72 20.09
C THR A 187 1.44 -18.40 19.47
N TYR A 188 1.25 -18.68 18.19
CA TYR A 188 -0.02 -18.47 17.51
C TYR A 188 -1.00 -19.58 17.89
N ASP A 189 -1.92 -19.30 18.78
CA ASP A 189 -3.05 -20.18 19.05
C ASP A 189 -4.14 -19.95 18.01
N ARG A 190 -4.64 -21.02 17.39
CA ARG A 190 -5.75 -20.98 16.45
C ARG A 190 -7.03 -20.36 17.06
N ASN A 191 -7.16 -20.41 18.39
CA ASN A 191 -8.30 -19.82 19.10
C ASN A 191 -8.30 -18.30 19.04
N ASP A 192 -7.15 -17.66 18.81
CA ASP A 192 -7.03 -16.21 18.67
C ASP A 192 -7.56 -15.72 17.31
N MET A 193 -7.82 -16.63 16.37
CA MET A 193 -8.20 -16.29 14.99
C MET A 193 -9.72 -16.37 14.75
N GLN A 194 -10.48 -16.96 15.65
CA GLN A 194 -11.92 -17.21 15.44
C GLN A 194 -12.84 -16.32 16.26
N THR A 195 -12.30 -15.41 17.03
CA THR A 195 -13.09 -14.46 17.82
C THR A 195 -13.04 -13.08 17.22
#